data_2fd313796598cd65f137ee82b467ccac
#
_entry.id   2fd313796598cd65f137ee82b467ccac
#
_cell.length_a   1.000
_cell.length_b   1.000
_cell.length_c   1.000
_cell.angle_alpha   90.00
_cell.angle_beta   90.00
_cell.angle_gamma   90.00
#
_symmetry.space_group_name_H-M   'P 1'
#
loop_
_entity.id
_entity.type
_entity.pdbx_description
1 polymer ?
#
loop_
_entity_poly.entity_id
_entity_poly.type
_entity_poly.pdbx_seq_one_letter_code
_entity_poly.pdbx_strand_id
1 'polypeptide(L)'
;MTRSLSIVIPAYDEEKRLPGTLERITGYLQSGEWTFSEVIVVDDGSCDGTVRVAEEFRADAPAVRILRNPGNRGKGYSVRHGMMEAKGEWTLFSDADLSSPIEELEKLWKAAQESRAQVAFGSRALDRSLIGVHQPLLRESAGKLFNVAVRVFTGMPFLDTQCGFKLFETKAAREIFRRQQLERFGFDVEVLFIARKLGYSSIEVPVRWNDMAGTKVGTVSGLSAFLDPLRVRMHQLKGKYR
;
A
#
# COMPACT_ATOMS: atom_id res chain seq x y z
N MET A 1 -5.50 -24.01 4.37
CA MET A 1 -5.71 -23.02 3.29
C MET A 1 -4.38 -22.80 2.60
N THR A 2 -4.37 -22.80 1.28
CA THR A 2 -3.16 -22.53 0.49
C THR A 2 -2.74 -21.08 0.70
N ARG A 3 -1.48 -20.85 1.07
CA ARG A 3 -0.92 -19.49 1.23
C ARG A 3 -0.31 -19.06 -0.11
N SER A 4 -1.06 -18.30 -0.90
CA SER A 4 -0.64 -17.79 -2.21
C SER A 4 -0.64 -16.26 -2.18
N LEU A 5 0.54 -15.62 -2.38
CA LEU A 5 0.76 -14.19 -2.12
C LEU A 5 1.54 -13.52 -3.26
N SER A 6 1.07 -12.37 -3.69
CA SER A 6 1.86 -11.37 -4.44
C SER A 6 2.16 -10.18 -3.54
N ILE A 7 3.38 -9.64 -3.58
CA ILE A 7 3.75 -8.40 -2.88
C ILE A 7 4.07 -7.34 -3.92
N VAL A 8 3.34 -6.23 -3.89
CA VAL A 8 3.50 -5.09 -4.81
C VAL A 8 4.26 -3.97 -4.10
N ILE A 9 5.36 -3.52 -4.69
CA ILE A 9 6.23 -2.47 -4.18
C ILE A 9 6.35 -1.37 -5.24
N PRO A 10 5.68 -0.22 -5.08
CA PRO A 10 5.92 0.94 -5.93
C PRO A 10 7.27 1.54 -5.61
N ALA A 11 8.09 1.80 -6.62
CA ALA A 11 9.44 2.37 -6.48
C ALA A 11 9.62 3.58 -7.41
N TYR A 12 10.20 4.65 -6.87
CA TYR A 12 10.63 5.84 -7.62
C TYR A 12 11.88 6.41 -6.98
N ASP A 13 13.04 6.32 -7.65
CA ASP A 13 14.36 6.71 -7.16
C ASP A 13 14.68 6.07 -5.77
N GLU A 14 14.59 4.75 -5.68
CA GLU A 14 14.75 3.97 -4.46
C GLU A 14 16.04 3.13 -4.43
N GLU A 15 17.02 3.44 -5.28
CA GLU A 15 18.29 2.69 -5.42
C GLU A 15 18.93 2.33 -4.08
N LYS A 16 18.88 3.23 -3.11
CA LYS A 16 19.54 3.05 -1.79
C LYS A 16 18.74 2.19 -0.82
N ARG A 17 17.40 2.20 -0.89
CA ARG A 17 16.52 1.51 0.08
C ARG A 17 16.02 0.17 -0.42
N LEU A 18 15.80 0.07 -1.73
CA LEU A 18 15.20 -1.10 -2.35
C LEU A 18 15.98 -2.41 -2.12
N PRO A 19 17.35 -2.45 -2.13
CA PRO A 19 18.08 -3.69 -1.85
C PRO A 19 17.70 -4.32 -0.52
N GLY A 20 17.83 -3.58 0.58
CA GLY A 20 17.49 -4.09 1.92
C GLY A 20 16.01 -4.45 2.07
N THR A 21 15.12 -3.75 1.35
CA THR A 21 13.70 -4.09 1.30
C THR A 21 13.49 -5.43 0.61
N LEU A 22 14.10 -5.65 -0.55
CA LEU A 22 13.97 -6.91 -1.30
C LEU A 22 14.60 -8.07 -0.54
N GLU A 23 15.78 -7.91 0.05
CA GLU A 23 16.40 -8.93 0.90
C GLU A 23 15.48 -9.39 2.04
N ARG A 24 14.88 -8.46 2.76
CA ARG A 24 13.97 -8.78 3.86
C ARG A 24 12.70 -9.48 3.38
N ILE A 25 12.09 -9.01 2.29
CA ILE A 25 10.87 -9.59 1.76
C ILE A 25 11.13 -10.98 1.17
N THR A 26 12.19 -11.15 0.37
CA THR A 26 12.53 -12.46 -0.21
C THR A 26 12.93 -13.45 0.88
N GLY A 27 13.71 -13.05 1.88
CA GLY A 27 14.04 -13.88 3.04
C GLY A 27 12.80 -14.31 3.84
N TYR A 28 11.85 -13.39 4.08
CA TYR A 28 10.58 -13.71 4.73
C TYR A 28 9.77 -14.74 3.91
N LEU A 29 9.68 -14.56 2.59
CA LEU A 29 8.94 -15.47 1.73
C LEU A 29 9.63 -16.85 1.63
N GLN A 30 10.97 -16.90 1.60
CA GLN A 30 11.72 -18.15 1.59
C GLN A 30 11.56 -18.97 2.89
N SER A 31 11.41 -18.28 4.03
CA SER A 31 11.22 -18.94 5.33
C SER A 31 9.78 -19.37 5.60
N GLY A 32 8.83 -18.95 4.80
CA GLY A 32 7.40 -19.21 4.97
C GLY A 32 6.89 -20.38 4.13
N GLU A 33 5.78 -20.96 4.57
CA GLU A 33 5.08 -22.04 3.81
C GLU A 33 4.10 -21.44 2.78
N TRP A 34 4.63 -21.03 1.62
CA TRP A 34 3.85 -20.46 0.53
C TRP A 34 3.69 -21.50 -0.60
N THR A 35 2.48 -21.70 -1.08
CA THR A 35 2.23 -22.52 -2.31
C THR A 35 2.57 -21.73 -3.57
N PHE A 36 2.50 -20.41 -3.49
CA PHE A 36 2.92 -19.47 -4.51
C PHE A 36 3.33 -18.16 -3.84
N SER A 37 4.44 -17.58 -4.27
CA SER A 37 4.84 -16.23 -3.86
C SER A 37 5.58 -15.52 -4.98
N GLU A 38 5.32 -14.22 -5.13
CA GLU A 38 6.05 -13.33 -6.04
C GLU A 38 6.19 -11.94 -5.42
N VAL A 39 7.20 -11.21 -5.85
CA VAL A 39 7.39 -9.78 -5.55
C VAL A 39 7.30 -9.02 -6.87
N ILE A 40 6.48 -7.99 -6.93
CA ILE A 40 6.29 -7.12 -8.09
C ILE A 40 6.78 -5.72 -7.74
N VAL A 41 7.96 -5.38 -8.22
CA VAL A 41 8.49 -4.01 -8.15
C VAL A 41 7.91 -3.22 -9.32
N VAL A 42 7.25 -2.11 -9.03
CA VAL A 42 6.70 -1.22 -10.06
C VAL A 42 7.48 0.07 -10.09
N ASP A 43 8.35 0.20 -11.08
CA ASP A 43 9.16 1.40 -11.32
C ASP A 43 8.31 2.52 -11.93
N ASP A 44 8.27 3.66 -11.24
CA ASP A 44 7.51 4.85 -11.65
C ASP A 44 8.37 5.85 -12.45
N GLY A 45 9.25 5.34 -13.31
CA GLY A 45 10.13 6.17 -14.14
C GLY A 45 11.32 6.71 -13.37
N SER A 46 11.99 5.88 -12.57
CA SER A 46 13.20 6.25 -11.84
C SER A 46 14.33 6.70 -12.77
N CYS A 47 15.10 7.69 -12.29
CA CYS A 47 16.28 8.20 -12.99
C CYS A 47 17.60 7.70 -12.39
N ASP A 48 17.54 7.01 -11.24
CA ASP A 48 18.69 6.40 -10.55
C ASP A 48 18.83 4.90 -10.88
N GLY A 49 19.61 4.16 -10.09
CA GLY A 49 19.83 2.73 -10.24
C GLY A 49 18.71 1.82 -9.75
N THR A 50 17.50 2.33 -9.43
CA THR A 50 16.39 1.54 -8.86
C THR A 50 16.08 0.28 -9.67
N VAL A 51 15.97 0.41 -11.00
CA VAL A 51 15.64 -0.73 -11.86
C VAL A 51 16.78 -1.75 -11.89
N ARG A 52 18.03 -1.27 -12.01
CA ARG A 52 19.23 -2.14 -11.99
C ARG A 52 19.27 -2.98 -10.70
N VAL A 53 19.07 -2.35 -9.56
CA VAL A 53 19.03 -3.03 -8.26
C VAL A 53 17.93 -4.08 -8.20
N ALA A 54 16.72 -3.77 -8.68
CA ALA A 54 15.64 -4.73 -8.70
C ALA A 54 15.92 -5.93 -9.62
N GLU A 55 16.65 -5.70 -10.74
CA GLU A 55 17.03 -6.76 -11.68
C GLU A 55 18.03 -7.76 -11.06
N GLU A 56 18.87 -7.35 -10.11
CA GLU A 56 19.79 -8.24 -9.39
C GLU A 56 19.06 -9.33 -8.59
N PHE A 57 17.83 -9.07 -8.15
CA PHE A 57 16.99 -10.04 -7.41
C PHE A 57 16.12 -10.94 -8.31
N ARG A 58 16.18 -10.77 -9.63
CA ARG A 58 15.29 -11.49 -10.57
C ARG A 58 15.49 -13.00 -10.61
N ALA A 59 16.72 -13.43 -10.36
CA ALA A 59 17.10 -14.85 -10.41
C ALA A 59 16.77 -15.60 -9.12
N ASP A 60 16.41 -14.89 -8.05
CA ASP A 60 16.12 -15.46 -6.76
C ASP A 60 14.69 -16.04 -6.70
N ALA A 61 14.49 -17.06 -5.87
CA ALA A 61 13.15 -17.50 -5.50
C ALA A 61 12.82 -16.88 -4.13
N PRO A 62 11.65 -16.22 -3.96
CA PRO A 62 10.54 -16.08 -4.89
C PRO A 62 10.85 -15.15 -6.08
N ALA A 63 10.16 -15.36 -7.20
CA ALA A 63 10.41 -14.59 -8.41
C ALA A 63 10.12 -13.09 -8.20
N VAL A 64 11.15 -12.26 -8.40
CA VAL A 64 11.01 -10.80 -8.44
C VAL A 64 10.70 -10.38 -9.89
N ARG A 65 9.55 -9.75 -10.09
CA ARG A 65 9.11 -9.20 -11.38
C ARG A 65 9.20 -7.69 -11.35
N ILE A 66 9.60 -7.10 -12.47
CA ILE A 66 9.70 -5.64 -12.59
C ILE A 66 8.71 -5.18 -13.66
N LEU A 67 7.84 -4.27 -13.25
CA LEU A 67 6.95 -3.52 -14.15
C LEU A 67 7.46 -2.10 -14.25
N ARG A 68 7.36 -1.50 -15.44
CA ARG A 68 7.77 -0.11 -15.67
C ARG A 68 6.59 0.71 -16.13
N ASN A 69 6.40 1.86 -15.50
CA ASN A 69 5.41 2.84 -15.93
C ASN A 69 5.96 3.72 -17.08
N PRO A 70 5.09 4.29 -17.91
CA PRO A 70 5.51 5.26 -18.92
C PRO A 70 5.84 6.62 -18.27
N GLY A 71 6.95 6.69 -17.54
CA GLY A 71 7.39 7.86 -16.75
C GLY A 71 6.71 7.95 -15.39
N ASN A 72 6.97 9.05 -14.65
CA ASN A 72 6.42 9.27 -13.31
C ASN A 72 4.92 9.59 -13.33
N ARG A 73 4.10 8.61 -13.04
CA ARG A 73 2.64 8.69 -12.95
C ARG A 73 2.14 8.90 -11.52
N GLY A 74 2.93 8.51 -10.54
CA GLY A 74 2.62 8.60 -9.12
C GLY A 74 2.33 7.26 -8.45
N LYS A 75 2.45 7.26 -7.12
CA LYS A 75 2.35 6.06 -6.29
C LYS A 75 1.06 5.25 -6.52
N GLY A 76 -0.09 5.93 -6.59
CA GLY A 76 -1.38 5.27 -6.81
C GLY A 76 -1.46 4.56 -8.17
N TYR A 77 -0.87 5.16 -9.23
CA TYR A 77 -0.79 4.49 -10.53
C TYR A 77 0.09 3.23 -10.45
N SER A 78 1.25 3.34 -9.81
CA SER A 78 2.19 2.22 -9.66
C SER A 78 1.58 1.07 -8.87
N VAL A 79 0.91 1.37 -7.74
CA VAL A 79 0.19 0.35 -6.96
C VAL A 79 -0.90 -0.29 -7.80
N ARG A 80 -1.75 0.49 -8.48
CA ARG A 80 -2.78 -0.06 -9.38
C ARG A 80 -2.18 -0.99 -10.42
N HIS A 81 -1.09 -0.58 -11.07
CA HIS A 81 -0.42 -1.40 -12.09
C HIS A 81 0.00 -2.76 -11.52
N GLY A 82 0.70 -2.77 -10.38
CA GLY A 82 1.12 -4.02 -9.74
C GLY A 82 -0.05 -4.88 -9.24
N MET A 83 -1.08 -4.28 -8.64
CA MET A 83 -2.26 -4.98 -8.14
C MET A 83 -3.06 -5.67 -9.26
N MET A 84 -3.09 -5.07 -10.46
CA MET A 84 -3.75 -5.67 -11.63
C MET A 84 -2.97 -6.85 -12.22
N GLU A 85 -1.63 -6.87 -12.08
CA GLU A 85 -0.73 -7.89 -12.58
C GLU A 85 -0.45 -9.04 -11.59
N ALA A 86 -0.90 -8.89 -10.34
CA ALA A 86 -0.69 -9.87 -9.27
C ALA A 86 -1.36 -11.22 -9.58
N LYS A 87 -0.66 -12.34 -9.26
CA LYS A 87 -1.11 -13.71 -9.55
C LYS A 87 -1.48 -14.51 -8.30
N GLY A 88 -1.02 -14.09 -7.12
CA GLY A 88 -1.38 -14.71 -5.85
C GLY A 88 -2.88 -14.63 -5.54
N GLU A 89 -3.37 -15.48 -4.67
CA GLU A 89 -4.76 -15.39 -4.17
C GLU A 89 -4.98 -14.15 -3.30
N TRP A 90 -3.92 -13.72 -2.61
CA TRP A 90 -3.86 -12.48 -1.87
C TRP A 90 -2.76 -11.58 -2.40
N THR A 91 -2.96 -10.28 -2.34
CA THR A 91 -1.97 -9.29 -2.77
C THR A 91 -1.74 -8.27 -1.68
N LEU A 92 -0.50 -8.19 -1.22
CA LEU A 92 -0.03 -7.14 -0.30
C LEU A 92 0.51 -5.96 -1.11
N PHE A 93 0.08 -4.77 -0.81
CA PHE A 93 0.78 -3.55 -1.15
C PHE A 93 1.66 -3.14 0.03
N SER A 94 2.94 -2.90 -0.22
CA SER A 94 3.92 -2.42 0.77
C SER A 94 4.76 -1.29 0.20
N ASP A 95 5.06 -0.29 1.04
CA ASP A 95 6.01 0.76 0.67
C ASP A 95 7.44 0.23 0.53
N ALA A 96 8.21 0.86 -0.37
CA ALA A 96 9.59 0.48 -0.66
C ALA A 96 10.58 0.71 0.50
N ASP A 97 10.17 1.39 1.56
CA ASP A 97 11.00 1.67 2.74
C ASP A 97 10.73 0.71 3.90
N LEU A 98 9.75 -0.20 3.78
CA LEU A 98 9.31 -1.10 4.85
C LEU A 98 9.09 -0.38 6.21
N SER A 99 8.52 0.83 6.16
CA SER A 99 8.11 1.53 7.39
C SER A 99 7.25 0.64 8.30
N SER A 100 6.42 -0.23 7.72
CA SER A 100 5.83 -1.39 8.41
C SER A 100 6.64 -2.63 8.05
N PRO A 101 7.25 -3.33 9.03
CA PRO A 101 7.99 -4.56 8.78
C PRO A 101 7.14 -5.64 8.11
N ILE A 102 7.76 -6.44 7.23
CA ILE A 102 7.03 -7.46 6.45
C ILE A 102 6.35 -8.51 7.36
N GLU A 103 6.91 -8.77 8.53
CA GLU A 103 6.37 -9.71 9.52
C GLU A 103 4.98 -9.30 10.03
N GLU A 104 4.61 -8.02 9.92
CA GLU A 104 3.27 -7.53 10.26
C GLU A 104 2.17 -8.08 9.31
N LEU A 105 2.57 -8.68 8.19
CA LEU A 105 1.65 -9.38 7.30
C LEU A 105 0.87 -10.48 8.02
N GLU A 106 1.50 -11.19 8.97
CA GLU A 106 0.81 -12.24 9.72
C GLU A 106 -0.39 -11.71 10.52
N LYS A 107 -0.29 -10.48 11.05
CA LYS A 107 -1.42 -9.85 11.75
C LYS A 107 -2.56 -9.52 10.79
N LEU A 108 -2.24 -8.94 9.62
CA LEU A 108 -3.23 -8.62 8.59
C LEU A 108 -3.90 -9.90 8.08
N TRP A 109 -3.09 -10.92 7.80
CA TRP A 109 -3.57 -12.23 7.32
C TRP A 109 -4.54 -12.86 8.32
N LYS A 110 -4.12 -12.95 9.59
CA LYS A 110 -4.95 -13.50 10.67
C LYS A 110 -6.26 -12.72 10.80
N ALA A 111 -6.20 -11.39 10.86
CA ALA A 111 -7.39 -10.55 11.00
C ALA A 111 -8.34 -10.69 9.80
N ALA A 112 -7.82 -10.77 8.57
CA ALA A 112 -8.61 -11.01 7.37
C ALA A 112 -9.35 -12.36 7.43
N GLN A 113 -8.67 -13.43 7.86
CA GLN A 113 -9.26 -14.76 7.97
C GLN A 113 -10.34 -14.83 9.06
N GLU A 114 -10.06 -14.31 10.26
CA GLU A 114 -10.97 -14.36 11.40
C GLU A 114 -12.25 -13.54 11.16
N SER A 115 -12.12 -12.35 10.52
CA SER A 115 -13.25 -11.48 10.19
C SER A 115 -13.87 -11.76 8.82
N ARG A 116 -13.31 -12.69 8.03
CA ARG A 116 -13.70 -12.95 6.64
C ARG A 116 -13.68 -11.66 5.80
N ALA A 117 -12.72 -10.79 6.07
CA ALA A 117 -12.56 -9.53 5.34
C ALA A 117 -11.73 -9.73 4.06
N GLN A 118 -12.16 -9.10 2.97
CA GLN A 118 -11.42 -9.09 1.70
C GLN A 118 -10.30 -8.06 1.69
N VAL A 119 -10.30 -7.12 2.65
CA VAL A 119 -9.26 -6.10 2.79
C VAL A 119 -8.83 -6.02 4.25
N ALA A 120 -7.54 -6.18 4.53
CA ALA A 120 -6.94 -5.89 5.84
C ALA A 120 -5.81 -4.88 5.65
N PHE A 121 -5.76 -3.85 6.48
CA PHE A 121 -4.74 -2.81 6.32
C PHE A 121 -4.19 -2.35 7.67
N GLY A 122 -2.91 -1.96 7.63
CA GLY A 122 -2.20 -1.48 8.81
C GLY A 122 -2.71 -0.13 9.30
N SER A 123 -2.63 0.09 10.60
CA SER A 123 -2.96 1.35 11.25
C SER A 123 -1.90 1.73 12.28
N ARG A 124 -1.47 2.99 12.22
CA ARG A 124 -0.59 3.64 13.19
C ARG A 124 -1.37 4.29 14.32
N ALA A 125 -2.69 4.40 14.14
CA ALA A 125 -3.57 5.14 15.04
C ALA A 125 -4.27 4.25 16.09
N LEU A 126 -4.46 2.96 15.81
CA LEU A 126 -5.14 2.00 16.71
C LEU A 126 -4.30 1.70 17.95
N ASP A 127 -3.00 1.53 17.80
CA ASP A 127 -2.06 1.32 18.92
C ASP A 127 -0.77 2.09 18.68
N ARG A 128 -0.62 3.22 19.33
CA ARG A 128 0.53 4.10 19.17
C ARG A 128 1.81 3.58 19.86
N SER A 129 1.71 2.60 20.74
CA SER A 129 2.87 1.96 21.38
C SER A 129 3.71 1.16 20.39
N LEU A 130 3.12 0.80 19.24
CA LEU A 130 3.78 0.10 18.14
C LEU A 130 4.59 1.01 17.21
N ILE A 131 4.58 2.33 17.43
CA ILE A 131 5.40 3.29 16.68
C ILE A 131 6.77 3.38 17.34
N GLY A 132 7.79 2.81 16.70
CA GLY A 132 9.16 2.86 17.23
C GLY A 132 9.85 4.19 16.97
N VAL A 133 9.73 4.74 15.75
CA VAL A 133 10.27 6.07 15.38
C VAL A 133 9.11 6.97 14.98
N HIS A 134 8.90 8.03 15.77
CA HIS A 134 7.81 8.98 15.55
C HIS A 134 8.14 10.01 14.47
N GLN A 135 7.13 10.43 13.74
CA GLN A 135 7.22 11.58 12.84
C GLN A 135 7.35 12.89 13.65
N PRO A 136 7.89 13.95 13.03
CA PRO A 136 7.83 15.30 13.62
C PRO A 136 6.39 15.67 14.01
N LEU A 137 6.20 16.29 15.18
CA LEU A 137 4.89 16.60 15.77
C LEU A 137 3.93 17.32 14.81
N LEU A 138 4.47 18.25 14.00
CA LEU A 138 3.67 18.99 13.01
C LEU A 138 3.07 18.05 11.95
N ARG A 139 3.87 17.09 11.46
CA ARG A 139 3.44 16.12 10.44
C ARG A 139 2.43 15.13 11.02
N GLU A 140 2.63 14.72 12.25
CA GLU A 140 1.69 13.86 12.96
C GLU A 140 0.33 14.56 13.18
N SER A 141 0.35 15.84 13.59
CA SER A 141 -0.86 16.63 13.78
C SER A 141 -1.61 16.87 12.47
N ALA A 142 -0.88 17.14 11.38
CA ALA A 142 -1.46 17.24 10.04
C ALA A 142 -2.11 15.91 9.59
N GLY A 143 -1.48 14.77 9.88
CA GLY A 143 -2.04 13.46 9.61
C GLY A 143 -3.35 13.20 10.37
N LYS A 144 -3.43 13.59 11.66
CA LYS A 144 -4.66 13.48 12.45
C LYS A 144 -5.79 14.34 11.86
N LEU A 145 -5.50 15.57 11.47
CA LEU A 145 -6.46 16.47 10.84
C LEU A 145 -6.94 15.90 9.50
N PHE A 146 -6.02 15.35 8.70
CA PHE A 146 -6.35 14.68 7.44
C PHE A 146 -7.32 13.51 7.68
N ASN A 147 -7.08 12.65 8.66
CA ASN A 147 -7.96 11.53 8.98
C ASN A 147 -9.36 11.98 9.45
N VAL A 148 -9.47 13.14 10.13
CA VAL A 148 -10.77 13.75 10.41
C VAL A 148 -11.48 14.15 9.11
N ALA A 149 -10.79 14.82 8.19
CA ALA A 149 -11.35 15.19 6.89
C ALA A 149 -11.79 13.94 6.09
N VAL A 150 -10.99 12.86 6.08
CA VAL A 150 -11.37 11.60 5.45
C VAL A 150 -12.71 11.09 6.01
N ARG A 151 -12.84 11.01 7.34
CA ARG A 151 -14.08 10.51 7.97
C ARG A 151 -15.29 11.38 7.64
N VAL A 152 -15.12 12.71 7.68
CA VAL A 152 -16.21 13.65 7.38
C VAL A 152 -16.67 13.54 5.93
N PHE A 153 -15.75 13.53 4.96
CA PHE A 153 -16.13 13.55 3.54
C PHE A 153 -16.52 12.18 3.00
N THR A 154 -15.93 11.10 3.51
CA THR A 154 -16.16 9.74 3.01
C THR A 154 -17.12 8.91 3.84
N GLY A 155 -17.34 9.28 5.11
CA GLY A 155 -18.13 8.50 6.07
C GLY A 155 -17.49 7.17 6.46
N MET A 156 -16.19 6.97 6.18
CA MET A 156 -15.47 5.77 6.61
C MET A 156 -15.10 5.84 8.10
N PRO A 157 -15.24 4.76 8.87
CA PRO A 157 -14.98 4.76 10.31
C PRO A 157 -13.49 4.62 10.66
N PHE A 158 -12.60 4.49 9.67
CA PHE A 158 -11.20 4.16 9.86
C PHE A 158 -10.39 5.31 10.47
N LEU A 159 -9.39 4.96 11.29
CA LEU A 159 -8.53 5.92 11.99
C LEU A 159 -7.27 6.26 11.18
N ASP A 160 -6.75 5.32 10.37
CA ASP A 160 -5.57 5.52 9.51
C ASP A 160 -5.73 4.88 8.14
N THR A 161 -6.16 5.64 7.16
CA THR A 161 -6.32 5.15 5.79
C THR A 161 -5.03 5.18 4.97
N GLN A 162 -3.98 5.86 5.45
CA GLN A 162 -2.76 6.14 4.67
C GLN A 162 -1.55 5.26 5.02
N CYS A 163 -1.71 4.26 5.89
CA CYS A 163 -0.64 3.30 6.11
C CYS A 163 -0.38 2.50 4.83
N GLY A 164 0.86 2.56 4.31
CA GLY A 164 1.28 1.90 3.08
C GLY A 164 1.52 0.39 3.26
N PHE A 165 0.62 -0.29 3.97
CA PHE A 165 0.70 -1.72 4.22
C PHE A 165 -0.71 -2.30 4.22
N LYS A 166 -1.15 -2.80 3.04
CA LYS A 166 -2.54 -3.22 2.82
C LYS A 166 -2.61 -4.55 2.08
N LEU A 167 -3.32 -5.50 2.66
CA LEU A 167 -3.57 -6.84 2.14
C LEU A 167 -4.98 -6.91 1.54
N PHE A 168 -5.07 -7.44 0.33
CA PHE A 168 -6.32 -7.61 -0.39
C PHE A 168 -6.48 -9.04 -0.87
N GLU A 169 -7.68 -9.59 -0.81
CA GLU A 169 -8.03 -10.71 -1.69
C GLU A 169 -7.88 -10.25 -3.14
N THR A 170 -7.10 -10.95 -3.97
CA THR A 170 -6.71 -10.48 -5.31
C THR A 170 -7.91 -10.24 -6.23
N LYS A 171 -8.98 -11.02 -6.08
CA LYS A 171 -10.23 -10.80 -6.83
C LYS A 171 -10.86 -9.46 -6.46
N ALA A 172 -10.95 -9.16 -5.16
CA ALA A 172 -11.46 -7.88 -4.67
C ALA A 172 -10.54 -6.72 -5.09
N ALA A 173 -9.20 -6.91 -5.00
CA ALA A 173 -8.23 -5.93 -5.45
C ALA A 173 -8.47 -5.52 -6.90
N ARG A 174 -8.62 -6.47 -7.83
CA ARG A 174 -8.85 -6.18 -9.25
C ARG A 174 -10.10 -5.35 -9.47
N GLU A 175 -11.19 -5.64 -8.76
CA GLU A 175 -12.43 -4.86 -8.87
C GLU A 175 -12.29 -3.44 -8.29
N ILE A 176 -11.56 -3.29 -7.19
CA ILE A 176 -11.30 -2.01 -6.54
C ILE A 176 -10.38 -1.15 -7.41
N PHE A 177 -9.20 -1.67 -7.78
CA PHE A 177 -8.17 -0.92 -8.50
C PHE A 177 -8.56 -0.62 -9.95
N ARG A 178 -9.43 -1.42 -10.58
CA ARG A 178 -10.02 -1.08 -11.89
C ARG A 178 -10.82 0.22 -11.85
N ARG A 179 -11.44 0.54 -10.72
CA ARG A 179 -12.26 1.76 -10.53
C ARG A 179 -11.49 2.95 -9.97
N GLN A 180 -10.25 2.75 -9.54
CA GLN A 180 -9.39 3.81 -9.00
C GLN A 180 -9.16 4.91 -10.04
N GLN A 181 -9.25 6.18 -9.61
CA GLN A 181 -9.07 7.38 -10.43
C GLN A 181 -7.87 8.21 -9.99
N LEU A 182 -7.50 8.17 -8.70
CA LEU A 182 -6.42 8.98 -8.15
C LEU A 182 -5.07 8.28 -8.33
N GLU A 183 -4.17 8.92 -9.04
CA GLU A 183 -2.87 8.31 -9.40
C GLU A 183 -1.74 8.64 -8.41
N ARG A 184 -1.94 9.63 -7.52
CA ARG A 184 -0.95 10.07 -6.52
C ARG A 184 -1.34 9.57 -5.13
N PHE A 185 -1.04 10.34 -4.07
CA PHE A 185 -1.17 9.90 -2.67
C PHE A 185 -2.63 9.75 -2.17
N GLY A 186 -3.62 10.33 -2.84
CA GLY A 186 -5.02 10.19 -2.46
C GLY A 186 -5.63 8.80 -2.71
N PHE A 187 -4.94 7.92 -3.45
CA PHE A 187 -5.44 6.60 -3.79
C PHE A 187 -5.69 5.73 -2.55
N ASP A 188 -4.91 5.89 -1.47
CA ASP A 188 -5.05 5.12 -0.24
C ASP A 188 -6.46 5.27 0.38
N VAL A 189 -6.99 6.48 0.38
CA VAL A 189 -8.37 6.77 0.81
C VAL A 189 -9.36 6.22 -0.20
N GLU A 190 -9.08 6.42 -1.49
CA GLU A 190 -9.98 6.05 -2.58
C GLU A 190 -10.22 4.55 -2.64
N VAL A 191 -9.18 3.72 -2.55
CA VAL A 191 -9.33 2.25 -2.67
C VAL A 191 -10.15 1.67 -1.51
N LEU A 192 -10.00 2.17 -0.28
CA LEU A 192 -10.81 1.76 0.86
C LEU A 192 -12.27 2.24 0.72
N PHE A 193 -12.47 3.43 0.16
CA PHE A 193 -13.80 3.94 -0.15
C PHE A 193 -14.50 3.09 -1.23
N ILE A 194 -13.79 2.73 -2.31
CA ILE A 194 -14.30 1.85 -3.36
C ILE A 194 -14.61 0.46 -2.81
N ALA A 195 -13.72 -0.12 -1.99
CA ALA A 195 -13.94 -1.40 -1.33
C ALA A 195 -15.29 -1.41 -0.57
N ARG A 196 -15.49 -0.41 0.30
CA ARG A 196 -16.76 -0.26 1.04
C ARG A 196 -17.97 -0.11 0.12
N LYS A 197 -17.84 0.67 -0.95
CA LYS A 197 -18.93 0.88 -1.92
C LYS A 197 -19.32 -0.39 -2.64
N LEU A 198 -18.35 -1.26 -2.95
CA LEU A 198 -18.57 -2.56 -3.58
C LEU A 198 -19.06 -3.63 -2.59
N GLY A 199 -19.20 -3.30 -1.30
CA GLY A 199 -19.65 -4.23 -0.26
C GLY A 199 -18.55 -5.14 0.28
N TYR A 200 -17.27 -4.91 -0.04
CA TYR A 200 -16.15 -5.65 0.53
C TYR A 200 -15.93 -5.26 1.99
N SER A 201 -15.81 -6.27 2.84
CA SER A 201 -15.44 -6.09 4.24
C SER A 201 -13.99 -5.67 4.36
N SER A 202 -13.73 -4.64 5.17
CA SER A 202 -12.39 -4.10 5.41
C SER A 202 -12.13 -4.02 6.91
N ILE A 203 -10.94 -4.46 7.34
CA ILE A 203 -10.52 -4.44 8.74
C ILE A 203 -9.22 -3.66 8.92
N GLU A 204 -9.22 -2.76 9.89
CA GLU A 204 -8.06 -1.95 10.30
C GLU A 204 -7.31 -2.69 11.41
N VAL A 205 -5.98 -2.85 11.29
CA VAL A 205 -5.16 -3.70 12.15
C VAL A 205 -3.97 -2.89 12.70
N PRO A 206 -3.70 -2.87 14.01
CA PRO A 206 -2.54 -2.17 14.55
C PRO A 206 -1.24 -2.87 14.14
N VAL A 207 -0.30 -2.11 13.56
CA VAL A 207 0.97 -2.60 13.06
C VAL A 207 2.14 -1.81 13.62
N ARG A 208 3.30 -2.46 13.76
CA ARG A 208 4.57 -1.75 14.01
C ARG A 208 4.87 -0.83 12.84
N TRP A 209 5.34 0.36 13.16
CA TRP A 209 5.66 1.35 12.16
C TRP A 209 6.83 2.24 12.62
N ASN A 210 7.71 2.59 11.67
CA ASN A 210 8.84 3.48 11.91
C ASN A 210 8.89 4.55 10.81
N ASP A 211 9.12 5.80 11.22
CA ASP A 211 9.41 6.87 10.24
C ASP A 211 10.80 6.62 9.64
N MET A 212 10.82 6.38 8.34
CA MET A 212 12.07 6.15 7.61
C MET A 212 12.56 7.44 6.97
N ALA A 213 13.86 7.70 7.11
CA ALA A 213 14.49 8.88 6.52
C ALA A 213 14.35 8.88 4.98
N GLY A 214 14.26 10.08 4.38
CA GLY A 214 14.21 10.24 2.92
C GLY A 214 12.80 10.17 2.33
N THR A 215 11.79 10.63 3.09
CA THR A 215 10.42 10.74 2.56
C THR A 215 10.37 11.63 1.32
N LYS A 216 9.66 11.17 0.27
CA LYS A 216 9.53 11.87 -1.02
C LYS A 216 8.26 12.73 -1.11
N VAL A 217 7.48 12.80 -0.03
CA VAL A 217 6.29 13.65 0.04
C VAL A 217 6.71 15.10 0.31
N GLY A 218 6.74 15.90 -0.74
CA GLY A 218 6.98 17.34 -0.63
C GLY A 218 5.82 18.09 0.06
N THR A 219 6.09 19.28 0.61
CA THR A 219 5.10 20.11 1.30
C THR A 219 3.90 20.47 0.43
N VAL A 220 4.11 20.76 -0.86
CA VAL A 220 3.03 21.09 -1.82
C VAL A 220 2.12 19.89 -2.11
N SER A 221 2.69 18.71 -2.26
CA SER A 221 1.92 17.46 -2.43
C SER A 221 1.15 17.08 -1.17
N GLY A 222 1.68 17.39 0.01
CA GLY A 222 0.98 17.23 1.28
C GLY A 222 -0.28 18.10 1.38
N LEU A 223 -0.22 19.37 0.96
CA LEU A 223 -1.37 20.27 1.01
C LEU A 223 -2.47 19.87 0.02
N SER A 224 -2.09 19.44 -1.21
CA SER A 224 -3.06 18.98 -2.21
C SER A 224 -3.77 17.70 -1.79
N ALA A 225 -3.14 16.86 -0.98
CA ALA A 225 -3.73 15.63 -0.45
C ALA A 225 -4.97 15.89 0.42
N PHE A 226 -5.07 17.04 1.11
CA PHE A 226 -6.26 17.40 1.89
C PHE A 226 -7.52 17.55 1.03
N LEU A 227 -7.38 17.77 -0.27
CA LEU A 227 -8.51 17.84 -1.21
C LEU A 227 -8.93 16.45 -1.73
N ASP A 228 -8.13 15.41 -1.52
CA ASP A 228 -8.40 14.09 -2.08
C ASP A 228 -9.65 13.42 -1.50
N PRO A 229 -9.98 13.52 -0.19
CA PRO A 229 -11.26 13.01 0.32
C PRO A 229 -12.48 13.66 -0.36
N LEU A 230 -12.40 14.95 -0.67
CA LEU A 230 -13.44 15.66 -1.42
C LEU A 230 -13.50 15.19 -2.89
N ARG A 231 -12.33 14.98 -3.53
CA ARG A 231 -12.26 14.43 -4.89
C ARG A 231 -12.89 13.04 -4.96
N VAL A 232 -12.60 12.17 -3.98
CA VAL A 232 -13.22 10.84 -3.87
C VAL A 232 -14.75 10.97 -3.82
N ARG A 233 -15.28 11.89 -3.00
CA ARG A 233 -16.71 12.13 -2.91
C ARG A 233 -17.30 12.63 -4.23
N MET A 234 -16.62 13.56 -4.91
CA MET A 234 -17.04 14.07 -6.23
C MET A 234 -17.01 12.97 -7.29
N HIS A 235 -15.99 12.10 -7.32
CA HIS A 235 -15.92 10.96 -8.24
C HIS A 235 -17.10 10.00 -8.04
N GLN A 236 -17.48 9.75 -6.78
CA GLN A 236 -18.65 8.94 -6.47
C GLN A 236 -19.94 9.58 -7.02
N LEU A 237 -20.14 10.87 -6.79
CA LEU A 237 -21.33 11.60 -7.27
C LEU A 237 -21.41 11.58 -8.80
N LYS A 238 -20.27 11.63 -9.48
CA LYS A 238 -20.16 11.50 -10.95
C LYS A 238 -20.28 10.06 -11.46
N GLY A 239 -20.53 9.08 -10.59
CA GLY A 239 -20.71 7.67 -10.97
C GLY A 239 -19.43 6.93 -11.40
N LYS A 240 -18.23 7.47 -11.16
CA LYS A 240 -16.96 6.89 -11.64
C LYS A 240 -16.60 5.55 -10.97
N TYR A 241 -17.23 5.19 -9.87
CA TYR A 241 -17.00 3.94 -9.14
C TYR A 241 -18.13 2.91 -9.34
N ARG A 242 -18.87 2.99 -10.42
CA ARG A 242 -19.90 2.01 -10.79
C ARG A 242 -19.31 0.79 -11.46
#